data_ef4e240d653004f84aaa765672fdd5ee
#
_entry.id   ef4e240d653004f84aaa765672fdd5ee
#
_cell.length_a   1.000
_cell.length_b   1.000
_cell.length_c   1.000
_cell.angle_alpha   90.00
_cell.angle_beta   90.00
_cell.angle_gamma   90.00
#
_symmetry.space_group_name_H-M   'P 1'
#
loop_
_entity.id
_entity.type
_entity.pdbx_description
1 polymer ?
#
loop_
_entity_poly.entity_id
_entity_poly.type
_entity_poly.pdbx_seq_one_letter_code
_entity_poly.pdbx_strand_id
1 'polypeptide(L)'
;FCAGHHLKEMTAAREDPVNAGDRGRAYFTRVMAQCSALMSAIPAHPKPVIAEVAGTATAAGCQLVASCDLAYAAEGVNFATPGVHIGLFCSTPMVALSRNVAAKHAMEMLLTGDPCPAPRAAEIGLINDAVPADELTGRVMAVAAKIAAKSTATVAYGKPAFYQQAEMTLADAYQHAAAVMVENMLARDAEEGIAAFIEKRAPVWSDS
;
A
#
# COMPACT_ATOMS: atom_id res chain seq x y z
N PHE A 1 -2.88 15.25 1.31
CA PHE A 1 -3.05 14.03 0.52
C PHE A 1 -4.44 13.44 0.73
N CYS A 2 -4.74 12.89 1.91
CA CYS A 2 -6.04 12.30 2.22
C CYS A 2 -6.30 12.34 3.73
N ALA A 3 -7.46 12.88 4.14
CA ALA A 3 -7.85 12.99 5.54
C ALA A 3 -8.68 11.79 6.06
N GLY A 4 -8.95 10.81 5.21
CA GLY A 4 -9.81 9.67 5.54
C GLY A 4 -11.29 9.91 5.25
N HIS A 5 -12.16 9.22 5.99
CA HIS A 5 -13.60 9.30 5.79
C HIS A 5 -14.17 10.67 6.19
N HIS A 6 -15.21 11.11 5.47
CA HIS A 6 -15.87 12.39 5.73
C HIS A 6 -16.81 12.29 6.96
N LEU A 7 -16.32 12.75 8.12
CA LEU A 7 -17.00 12.56 9.41
C LEU A 7 -18.40 13.18 9.47
N LYS A 8 -18.66 14.29 8.75
CA LYS A 8 -19.99 14.92 8.69
C LYS A 8 -21.00 14.02 8.00
N GLU A 9 -20.59 13.32 6.91
CA GLU A 9 -21.48 12.34 6.24
C GLU A 9 -21.77 11.14 7.14
N MET A 10 -20.75 10.66 7.86
CA MET A 10 -20.92 9.57 8.82
C MET A 10 -21.88 9.95 9.96
N THR A 11 -21.77 11.19 10.48
CA THR A 11 -22.68 11.69 11.51
C THR A 11 -24.11 11.84 10.95
N ALA A 12 -24.27 12.45 9.76
CA ALA A 12 -25.55 12.57 9.11
C ALA A 12 -26.23 11.21 8.87
N ALA A 13 -25.48 10.19 8.45
CA ALA A 13 -26.02 8.85 8.28
C ALA A 13 -26.51 8.20 9.59
N ARG A 14 -25.94 8.58 10.72
CA ARG A 14 -26.39 8.13 12.04
C ARG A 14 -27.73 8.75 12.45
N GLU A 15 -27.94 9.99 12.04
CA GLU A 15 -29.09 10.83 12.38
C GLU A 15 -30.23 10.73 11.35
N ASP A 16 -29.97 10.14 10.17
CA ASP A 16 -30.93 9.98 9.09
C ASP A 16 -32.14 9.13 9.58
N PRO A 17 -33.39 9.66 9.49
CA PRO A 17 -34.58 8.94 9.87
C PRO A 17 -34.73 7.58 9.15
N VAL A 18 -34.24 7.43 7.93
CA VAL A 18 -34.22 6.16 7.20
C VAL A 18 -33.35 5.11 7.89
N ASN A 19 -32.29 5.57 8.57
CA ASN A 19 -31.35 4.73 9.32
C ASN A 19 -31.60 4.74 10.83
N ALA A 20 -32.69 5.35 11.31
CA ALA A 20 -32.96 5.55 12.75
C ALA A 20 -33.07 4.23 13.53
N GLY A 21 -33.56 3.16 12.87
CA GLY A 21 -33.72 1.84 13.47
C GLY A 21 -32.38 1.13 13.79
N ASP A 22 -31.31 1.43 13.05
CA ASP A 22 -30.01 0.78 13.20
C ASP A 22 -28.84 1.76 13.53
N ARG A 23 -29.15 3.04 13.73
CA ARG A 23 -28.20 4.12 14.04
C ARG A 23 -27.10 4.27 12.99
N GLY A 24 -27.40 4.02 11.72
CA GLY A 24 -26.47 4.10 10.60
C GLY A 24 -25.59 2.86 10.40
N ARG A 25 -25.85 1.75 11.08
CA ARG A 25 -25.05 0.51 10.96
C ARG A 25 -24.93 0.04 9.52
N ALA A 26 -26.01 -0.02 8.77
CA ALA A 26 -25.98 -0.45 7.38
C ALA A 26 -25.13 0.46 6.50
N TYR A 27 -25.20 1.78 6.70
CA TYR A 27 -24.33 2.75 6.04
C TYR A 27 -22.87 2.53 6.37
N PHE A 28 -22.52 2.43 7.67
CA PHE A 28 -21.14 2.21 8.11
C PHE A 28 -20.56 0.90 7.59
N THR A 29 -21.36 -0.18 7.61
CA THR A 29 -20.96 -1.49 7.05
C THR A 29 -20.59 -1.35 5.57
N ARG A 30 -21.41 -0.67 4.78
CA ARG A 30 -21.16 -0.44 3.35
C ARG A 30 -19.89 0.39 3.12
N VAL A 31 -19.72 1.51 3.84
CA VAL A 31 -18.57 2.40 3.69
C VAL A 31 -17.27 1.68 4.05
N MET A 32 -17.27 0.92 5.16
CA MET A 32 -16.08 0.17 5.58
C MET A 32 -15.77 -0.98 4.62
N ALA A 33 -16.79 -1.65 4.07
CA ALA A 33 -16.60 -2.67 3.03
C ALA A 33 -16.01 -2.09 1.75
N GLN A 34 -16.49 -0.94 1.29
CA GLN A 34 -15.95 -0.23 0.11
C GLN A 34 -14.49 0.20 0.34
N CYS A 35 -14.20 0.76 1.51
CA CYS A 35 -12.82 1.11 1.88
C CYS A 35 -11.91 -0.12 1.88
N SER A 36 -12.34 -1.20 2.51
CA SER A 36 -11.56 -2.45 2.54
C SER A 36 -11.35 -3.05 1.15
N ALA A 37 -12.37 -3.00 0.29
CA ALA A 37 -12.26 -3.46 -1.10
C ALA A 37 -11.22 -2.65 -1.89
N LEU A 38 -11.23 -1.30 -1.74
CA LEU A 38 -10.22 -0.43 -2.36
C LEU A 38 -8.80 -0.80 -1.88
N MET A 39 -8.58 -0.93 -0.57
CA MET A 39 -7.27 -1.24 0.00
C MET A 39 -6.77 -2.61 -0.44
N SER A 40 -7.68 -3.60 -0.54
CA SER A 40 -7.34 -4.94 -1.01
C SER A 40 -7.08 -5.01 -2.52
N ALA A 41 -7.68 -4.11 -3.30
CA ALA A 41 -7.46 -4.06 -4.74
C ALA A 41 -6.04 -3.59 -5.10
N ILE A 42 -5.37 -2.82 -4.24
CA ILE A 42 -4.03 -2.30 -4.50
C ILE A 42 -2.98 -3.43 -4.57
N PRO A 43 -2.80 -4.27 -3.53
CA PRO A 43 -1.88 -5.40 -3.60
C PRO A 43 -2.29 -6.44 -4.66
N ALA A 44 -3.59 -6.58 -4.94
CA ALA A 44 -4.10 -7.50 -5.97
C ALA A 44 -3.94 -6.98 -7.40
N HIS A 45 -3.65 -5.69 -7.61
CA HIS A 45 -3.48 -5.10 -8.93
C HIS A 45 -2.19 -5.62 -9.58
N PRO A 46 -2.21 -6.03 -10.87
CA PRO A 46 -1.03 -6.61 -11.53
C PRO A 46 0.13 -5.63 -11.73
N LYS A 47 -0.16 -4.31 -11.78
CA LYS A 47 0.87 -3.28 -11.86
C LYS A 47 1.19 -2.71 -10.48
N PRO A 48 2.45 -2.35 -10.20
CA PRO A 48 2.81 -1.63 -8.98
C PRO A 48 2.08 -0.31 -8.84
N VAL A 49 1.65 0.00 -7.60
CA VAL A 49 0.99 1.25 -7.23
C VAL A 49 1.92 2.03 -6.30
N ILE A 50 2.27 3.24 -6.69
CA ILE A 50 3.18 4.11 -5.94
C ILE A 50 2.40 5.29 -5.37
N ALA A 51 2.46 5.50 -4.06
CA ALA A 51 1.92 6.68 -3.43
C ALA A 51 2.92 7.85 -3.53
N GLU A 52 2.49 8.95 -4.13
CA GLU A 52 3.19 10.25 -4.13
C GLU A 52 2.51 11.17 -3.13
N VAL A 53 3.11 11.36 -1.96
CA VAL A 53 2.45 11.99 -0.81
C VAL A 53 2.98 13.41 -0.60
N ALA A 54 2.33 14.38 -1.27
CA ALA A 54 2.66 15.80 -1.17
C ALA A 54 1.96 16.55 -0.03
N GLY A 55 1.13 15.88 0.77
CA GLY A 55 0.38 16.48 1.88
C GLY A 55 0.02 15.43 2.93
N THR A 56 -0.49 15.88 4.07
CA THR A 56 -0.81 15.02 5.22
C THR A 56 -1.73 13.85 4.84
N ALA A 57 -1.43 12.66 5.37
CA ALA A 57 -2.19 11.43 5.20
C ALA A 57 -2.64 10.90 6.56
N THR A 58 -3.97 10.95 6.85
CA THR A 58 -4.50 10.56 8.15
C THR A 58 -5.60 9.51 8.04
N ALA A 59 -5.76 8.68 9.08
CA ALA A 59 -6.79 7.64 9.17
C ALA A 59 -6.79 6.74 7.92
N ALA A 60 -7.89 6.69 7.16
CA ALA A 60 -7.96 5.93 5.91
C ALA A 60 -6.98 6.46 4.82
N GLY A 61 -6.52 7.72 4.93
CA GLY A 61 -5.46 8.26 4.08
C GLY A 61 -4.08 7.64 4.39
N CYS A 62 -3.76 7.45 5.67
CA CYS A 62 -2.57 6.71 6.09
C CYS A 62 -2.67 5.23 5.70
N GLN A 63 -3.87 4.63 5.83
CA GLN A 63 -4.14 3.27 5.36
C GLN A 63 -3.89 3.13 3.86
N LEU A 64 -4.35 4.09 3.05
CA LEU A 64 -4.15 4.08 1.60
C LEU A 64 -2.65 4.06 1.25
N VAL A 65 -1.86 4.92 1.89
CA VAL A 65 -0.41 4.94 1.68
C VAL A 65 0.22 3.60 2.07
N ALA A 66 -0.11 3.08 3.25
CA ALA A 66 0.39 1.79 3.72
C ALA A 66 -0.06 0.59 2.88
N SER A 67 -1.13 0.73 2.07
CA SER A 67 -1.60 -0.31 1.16
C SER A 67 -0.91 -0.29 -0.20
N CYS A 68 -0.25 0.82 -0.56
CA CYS A 68 0.51 0.92 -1.81
C CYS A 68 1.78 0.07 -1.76
N ASP A 69 2.25 -0.40 -2.93
CA ASP A 69 3.47 -1.19 -3.02
C ASP A 69 4.71 -0.39 -2.65
N LEU A 70 4.72 0.89 -3.01
CA LEU A 70 5.76 1.86 -2.67
C LEU A 70 5.12 3.18 -2.27
N ALA A 71 5.82 3.96 -1.44
CA ALA A 71 5.38 5.28 -1.04
C ALA A 71 6.57 6.23 -0.85
N TYR A 72 6.43 7.44 -1.37
CA TYR A 72 7.37 8.54 -1.21
C TYR A 72 6.62 9.77 -0.75
N ALA A 73 7.22 10.56 0.13
CA ALA A 73 6.58 11.74 0.68
C ALA A 73 7.48 12.97 0.64
N ALA A 74 6.87 14.16 0.62
CA ALA A 74 7.60 15.38 0.92
C ALA A 74 7.99 15.41 2.42
N GLU A 75 9.19 15.92 2.75
CA GLU A 75 9.73 15.93 4.12
C GLU A 75 8.81 16.62 5.14
N GLY A 76 8.05 17.64 4.70
CA GLY A 76 7.09 18.38 5.57
C GLY A 76 5.77 17.66 5.83
N VAL A 77 5.56 16.45 5.30
CA VAL A 77 4.31 15.69 5.43
C VAL A 77 4.26 14.95 6.77
N ASN A 78 3.03 14.79 7.29
CA ASN A 78 2.77 13.96 8.46
C ASN A 78 1.79 12.81 8.11
N PHE A 79 2.01 11.68 8.76
CA PHE A 79 1.12 10.52 8.78
C PHE A 79 0.51 10.39 10.17
N ALA A 80 -0.75 9.98 10.28
CA ALA A 80 -1.37 9.77 11.59
C ALA A 80 -2.53 8.78 11.53
N THR A 81 -2.83 8.14 12.67
CA THR A 81 -4.03 7.34 12.90
C THR A 81 -4.81 7.91 14.10
N PRO A 82 -5.36 9.15 13.97
CA PRO A 82 -5.81 9.96 15.09
C PRO A 82 -7.21 9.62 15.61
N GLY A 83 -7.77 8.46 15.25
CA GLY A 83 -9.12 8.06 15.66
C GLY A 83 -9.36 8.10 17.17
N VAL A 84 -8.33 7.77 17.97
CA VAL A 84 -8.42 7.81 19.45
C VAL A 84 -8.78 9.17 20.02
N HIS A 85 -8.45 10.27 19.33
CA HIS A 85 -8.82 11.64 19.78
C HIS A 85 -10.32 11.93 19.67
N ILE A 86 -11.06 11.14 18.89
CA ILE A 86 -12.50 11.29 18.69
C ILE A 86 -13.30 10.05 19.13
N GLY A 87 -12.72 9.22 19.99
CA GLY A 87 -13.36 8.01 20.52
C GLY A 87 -13.47 6.86 19.54
N LEU A 88 -12.66 6.84 18.47
CA LEU A 88 -12.56 5.73 17.51
C LEU A 88 -11.16 5.13 17.56
N PHE A 89 -11.07 3.82 17.43
CA PHE A 89 -9.79 3.18 17.14
C PHE A 89 -9.65 3.00 15.63
N CYS A 90 -8.49 3.31 15.06
CA CYS A 90 -8.23 3.19 13.63
C CYS A 90 -8.11 1.71 13.19
N SER A 91 -9.19 0.93 13.36
CA SER A 91 -9.20 -0.54 13.20
C SER A 91 -8.97 -1.01 11.77
N THR A 92 -9.50 -0.30 10.76
CA THR A 92 -9.20 -0.62 9.36
C THR A 92 -7.81 -0.13 8.93
N PRO A 93 -7.35 1.06 9.31
CA PRO A 93 -5.96 1.49 9.08
C PRO A 93 -4.90 0.58 9.72
N MET A 94 -5.16 0.01 10.90
CA MET A 94 -4.19 -0.87 11.56
C MET A 94 -3.82 -2.09 10.72
N VAL A 95 -4.72 -2.55 9.83
CA VAL A 95 -4.49 -3.75 9.01
C VAL A 95 -3.31 -3.53 8.06
N ALA A 96 -3.30 -2.42 7.30
CA ALA A 96 -2.21 -2.09 6.41
C ALA A 96 -0.95 -1.65 7.20
N LEU A 97 -1.14 -0.86 8.27
CA LEU A 97 -0.04 -0.36 9.10
C LEU A 97 0.76 -1.51 9.72
N SER A 98 0.10 -2.48 10.36
CA SER A 98 0.77 -3.61 11.02
C SER A 98 1.46 -4.60 10.07
N ARG A 99 1.18 -4.52 8.77
CA ARG A 99 1.84 -5.31 7.74
C ARG A 99 3.11 -4.67 7.18
N ASN A 100 3.30 -3.38 7.43
CA ASN A 100 4.45 -2.62 6.91
C ASN A 100 5.37 -2.12 8.02
N VAL A 101 4.85 -1.86 9.21
CA VAL A 101 5.58 -1.23 10.32
C VAL A 101 5.67 -2.22 11.48
N ALA A 102 6.82 -2.26 12.15
CA ALA A 102 7.00 -3.11 13.32
C ALA A 102 5.92 -2.83 14.41
N ALA A 103 5.46 -3.89 15.07
CA ALA A 103 4.28 -3.84 15.94
C ALA A 103 4.31 -2.71 17.00
N LYS A 104 5.49 -2.40 17.58
CA LYS A 104 5.61 -1.33 18.57
C LYS A 104 5.36 0.06 17.97
N HIS A 105 5.90 0.34 16.80
CA HIS A 105 5.68 1.62 16.11
C HIS A 105 4.25 1.74 15.60
N ALA A 106 3.68 0.65 15.05
CA ALA A 106 2.28 0.64 14.65
C ALA A 106 1.35 0.91 15.83
N MET A 107 1.60 0.25 16.98
CA MET A 107 0.78 0.42 18.18
C MET A 107 0.94 1.83 18.78
N GLU A 108 2.14 2.40 18.78
CA GLU A 108 2.38 3.79 19.21
C GLU A 108 1.50 4.76 18.39
N MET A 109 1.56 4.69 17.06
CA MET A 109 0.72 5.53 16.18
C MET A 109 -0.78 5.34 16.45
N LEU A 110 -1.23 4.10 16.68
CA LEU A 110 -2.64 3.77 16.89
C LEU A 110 -3.16 4.21 18.25
N LEU A 111 -2.35 4.13 19.30
CA LEU A 111 -2.74 4.46 20.68
C LEU A 111 -2.61 5.92 21.01
N THR A 112 -1.59 6.61 20.48
CA THR A 112 -1.38 8.04 20.73
C THR A 112 -2.16 8.88 19.73
N GLY A 113 -2.29 8.44 18.48
CA GLY A 113 -2.88 9.25 17.41
C GLY A 113 -1.99 10.41 16.97
N ASP A 114 -0.77 10.49 17.48
CA ASP A 114 0.15 11.58 17.23
C ASP A 114 0.64 11.60 15.77
N PRO A 115 0.96 12.77 15.22
CA PRO A 115 1.58 12.87 13.91
C PRO A 115 2.96 12.20 13.85
N CYS A 116 3.16 11.35 12.86
CA CYS A 116 4.45 10.77 12.50
C CYS A 116 5.03 11.56 11.31
N PRO A 117 6.09 12.34 11.47
CA PRO A 117 6.72 13.07 10.37
C PRO A 117 7.27 12.14 9.29
N ALA A 118 7.30 12.61 8.03
CA ALA A 118 7.73 11.80 6.88
C ALA A 118 9.14 11.20 7.05
N PRO A 119 10.16 11.87 7.56
CA PRO A 119 11.46 11.24 7.84
C PRO A 119 11.33 10.07 8.82
N ARG A 120 10.53 10.22 9.89
CA ARG A 120 10.28 9.13 10.83
C ARG A 120 9.48 8.00 10.20
N ALA A 121 8.51 8.32 9.35
CA ALA A 121 7.74 7.33 8.61
C ALA A 121 8.63 6.47 7.69
N ALA A 122 9.67 7.05 7.09
CA ALA A 122 10.69 6.33 6.33
C ALA A 122 11.55 5.42 7.23
N GLU A 123 12.02 5.92 8.38
CA GLU A 123 12.81 5.13 9.33
C GLU A 123 12.07 3.87 9.82
N ILE A 124 10.77 3.96 10.08
CA ILE A 124 9.96 2.84 10.59
C ILE A 124 9.37 1.95 9.50
N GLY A 125 9.63 2.24 8.21
CA GLY A 125 9.21 1.43 7.08
C GLY A 125 7.77 1.68 6.61
N LEU A 126 7.11 2.77 7.03
CA LEU A 126 5.79 3.15 6.52
C LEU A 126 5.84 3.65 5.08
N ILE A 127 6.93 4.33 4.72
CA ILE A 127 7.23 4.81 3.38
C ILE A 127 8.67 4.45 3.00
N ASN A 128 8.99 4.52 1.70
CA ASN A 128 10.32 4.21 1.20
C ASN A 128 11.31 5.35 1.44
N ASP A 129 10.86 6.61 1.32
CA ASP A 129 11.76 7.76 1.43
C ASP A 129 10.96 9.06 1.66
N ALA A 130 11.60 10.04 2.30
CA ALA A 130 11.13 11.40 2.43
C ALA A 130 12.12 12.32 1.72
N VAL A 131 11.63 13.15 0.80
CA VAL A 131 12.46 14.01 -0.04
C VAL A 131 11.97 15.46 -0.02
N PRO A 132 12.79 16.45 -0.43
CA PRO A 132 12.33 17.82 -0.62
C PRO A 132 11.08 17.88 -1.50
N ALA A 133 10.15 18.77 -1.19
CA ALA A 133 8.84 18.81 -1.84
C ALA A 133 8.91 19.02 -3.36
N ASP A 134 9.87 19.81 -3.82
CA ASP A 134 10.15 20.10 -5.23
C ASP A 134 10.80 18.92 -5.97
N GLU A 135 11.40 17.97 -5.26
CA GLU A 135 12.01 16.78 -5.82
C GLU A 135 11.06 15.57 -5.86
N LEU A 136 9.92 15.60 -5.14
CA LEU A 136 9.05 14.45 -4.92
C LEU A 136 8.57 13.79 -6.23
N THR A 137 7.98 14.57 -7.11
CA THR A 137 7.48 14.04 -8.41
C THR A 137 8.62 13.45 -9.25
N GLY A 138 9.76 14.12 -9.29
CA GLY A 138 10.95 13.64 -9.99
C GLY A 138 11.43 12.30 -9.44
N ARG A 139 11.47 12.16 -8.11
CA ARG A 139 11.84 10.91 -7.41
C ARG A 139 10.88 9.77 -7.74
N VAL A 140 9.59 10.02 -7.64
CA VAL A 140 8.55 9.02 -7.92
C VAL A 140 8.61 8.56 -9.38
N MET A 141 8.68 9.51 -10.33
CA MET A 141 8.75 9.20 -11.75
C MET A 141 10.03 8.45 -12.14
N ALA A 142 11.16 8.74 -11.51
CA ALA A 142 12.40 7.99 -11.71
C ALA A 142 12.29 6.52 -11.26
N VAL A 143 11.62 6.26 -10.15
CA VAL A 143 11.35 4.89 -9.68
C VAL A 143 10.35 4.19 -10.60
N ALA A 144 9.24 4.86 -10.95
CA ALA A 144 8.24 4.33 -11.87
C ALA A 144 8.87 3.94 -13.23
N ALA A 145 9.73 4.78 -13.78
CA ALA A 145 10.47 4.51 -15.03
C ALA A 145 11.39 3.30 -14.90
N LYS A 146 12.08 3.13 -13.76
CA LYS A 146 12.92 1.95 -13.50
C LYS A 146 12.10 0.66 -13.48
N ILE A 147 10.90 0.70 -12.90
CA ILE A 147 9.99 -0.44 -12.86
C ILE A 147 9.41 -0.70 -14.25
N ALA A 148 8.95 0.34 -14.94
CA ALA A 148 8.39 0.23 -16.28
C ALA A 148 9.38 -0.30 -17.34
N ALA A 149 10.69 -0.17 -17.08
CA ALA A 149 11.74 -0.73 -17.93
C ALA A 149 11.97 -2.25 -17.72
N LYS A 150 11.21 -2.89 -16.82
CA LYS A 150 11.27 -4.34 -16.59
C LYS A 150 10.17 -5.04 -17.37
N SER A 151 10.30 -6.35 -17.58
CA SER A 151 9.22 -7.15 -18.15
C SER A 151 7.95 -7.00 -17.29
N THR A 152 6.86 -6.59 -17.93
CA THR A 152 5.54 -6.48 -17.29
C THR A 152 5.05 -7.86 -16.80
N ALA A 153 5.33 -8.91 -17.58
CA ALA A 153 5.01 -10.29 -17.21
C ALA A 153 5.73 -10.71 -15.93
N THR A 154 7.04 -10.45 -15.82
CA THR A 154 7.81 -10.79 -14.61
C THR A 154 7.27 -10.07 -13.37
N VAL A 155 6.94 -8.79 -13.48
CA VAL A 155 6.34 -8.03 -12.36
C VAL A 155 4.96 -8.60 -11.98
N ALA A 156 4.16 -9.02 -12.98
CA ALA A 156 2.84 -9.61 -12.76
C ALA A 156 2.90 -11.00 -12.09
N TYR A 157 3.98 -11.77 -12.27
CA TYR A 157 4.24 -12.99 -11.48
C TYR A 157 4.63 -12.65 -10.03
N GLY A 158 5.57 -11.73 -9.87
CA GLY A 158 6.20 -11.48 -8.57
C GLY A 158 5.31 -10.76 -7.57
N LYS A 159 4.60 -9.71 -7.97
CA LYS A 159 3.81 -8.88 -7.06
C LYS A 159 2.71 -9.67 -6.32
N PRO A 160 1.79 -10.40 -6.99
CA PRO A 160 0.79 -11.21 -6.29
C PRO A 160 1.42 -12.26 -5.38
N ALA A 161 2.47 -12.93 -5.85
CA ALA A 161 3.16 -13.97 -5.08
C ALA A 161 3.77 -13.41 -3.78
N PHE A 162 4.31 -12.18 -3.82
CA PHE A 162 4.85 -11.50 -2.63
C PHE A 162 3.78 -11.36 -1.54
N TYR A 163 2.59 -10.88 -1.88
CA TYR A 163 1.52 -10.69 -0.91
C TYR A 163 0.90 -12.01 -0.45
N GLN A 164 0.72 -12.96 -1.35
CA GLN A 164 0.13 -14.26 -1.04
C GLN A 164 0.99 -15.07 -0.08
N GLN A 165 2.31 -15.17 -0.34
CA GLN A 165 3.20 -15.94 0.52
C GLN A 165 3.32 -15.37 1.94
N ALA A 166 3.12 -14.06 2.12
CA ALA A 166 3.23 -13.40 3.43
C ALA A 166 2.15 -13.86 4.43
N GLU A 167 1.05 -14.43 3.93
CA GLU A 167 -0.06 -14.96 4.76
C GLU A 167 0.04 -16.48 4.95
N MET A 168 1.10 -17.14 4.47
CA MET A 168 1.29 -18.59 4.49
C MET A 168 2.24 -19.03 5.62
N THR A 169 2.19 -20.33 5.95
CA THR A 169 3.27 -20.91 6.77
C THR A 169 4.58 -20.92 5.97
N LEU A 170 5.73 -20.99 6.64
CA LEU A 170 7.03 -20.98 5.96
C LEU A 170 7.16 -22.08 4.89
N ALA A 171 6.65 -23.28 5.19
CA ALA A 171 6.72 -24.41 4.25
C ALA A 171 5.83 -24.17 3.02
N ASP A 172 4.60 -23.72 3.23
CA ASP A 172 3.66 -23.40 2.15
C ASP A 172 4.13 -22.23 1.32
N ALA A 173 4.73 -21.20 1.95
CA ALA A 173 5.30 -20.05 1.28
C ALA A 173 6.43 -20.44 0.30
N TYR A 174 7.34 -21.31 0.72
CA TYR A 174 8.40 -21.81 -0.16
C TYR A 174 7.85 -22.68 -1.29
N GLN A 175 6.86 -23.52 -1.01
CA GLN A 175 6.21 -24.35 -2.06
C GLN A 175 5.52 -23.45 -3.11
N HIS A 176 4.76 -22.46 -2.64
CA HIS A 176 4.09 -21.49 -3.52
C HIS A 176 5.11 -20.68 -4.35
N ALA A 177 6.12 -20.10 -3.70
CA ALA A 177 7.14 -19.29 -4.35
C ALA A 177 7.95 -20.11 -5.40
N ALA A 178 8.27 -21.37 -5.08
CA ALA A 178 8.93 -22.26 -6.02
C ALA A 178 8.08 -22.53 -7.27
N ALA A 179 6.77 -22.76 -7.11
CA ALA A 179 5.86 -22.95 -8.24
C ALA A 179 5.79 -21.67 -9.11
N VAL A 180 5.65 -20.49 -8.50
CA VAL A 180 5.69 -19.21 -9.23
C VAL A 180 7.01 -19.00 -9.96
N MET A 181 8.15 -19.36 -9.34
CA MET A 181 9.45 -19.24 -9.99
C MET A 181 9.57 -20.17 -11.21
N VAL A 182 9.03 -21.39 -11.14
CA VAL A 182 9.03 -22.32 -12.28
C VAL A 182 8.23 -21.74 -13.45
N GLU A 183 7.02 -21.23 -13.19
CA GLU A 183 6.20 -20.61 -14.24
C GLU A 183 6.90 -19.37 -14.84
N ASN A 184 7.52 -18.55 -14.01
CA ASN A 184 8.26 -17.38 -14.52
C ASN A 184 9.52 -17.80 -15.31
N MET A 185 10.20 -18.87 -14.94
CA MET A 185 11.36 -19.41 -15.69
C MET A 185 10.97 -19.93 -17.10
N LEU A 186 9.70 -20.35 -17.28
CA LEU A 186 9.18 -20.80 -18.58
C LEU A 186 8.67 -19.66 -19.46
N ALA A 187 8.60 -18.41 -18.93
CA ALA A 187 8.17 -17.24 -19.68
C ALA A 187 9.26 -16.82 -20.69
N ARG A 188 8.83 -16.34 -21.88
CA ARG A 188 9.75 -15.85 -22.93
C ARG A 188 10.68 -14.73 -22.46
N ASP A 189 10.15 -13.82 -21.64
CA ASP A 189 10.95 -12.73 -21.09
C ASP A 189 12.03 -13.22 -20.12
N ALA A 190 11.83 -14.34 -19.43
CA ALA A 190 12.89 -14.96 -18.64
C ALA A 190 14.00 -15.55 -19.52
N GLU A 191 13.64 -16.24 -20.61
CA GLU A 191 14.59 -16.75 -21.59
C GLU A 191 15.41 -15.61 -22.21
N GLU A 192 14.74 -14.56 -22.67
CA GLU A 192 15.37 -13.36 -23.22
C GLU A 192 16.29 -12.67 -22.20
N GLY A 193 15.81 -12.47 -20.99
CA GLY A 193 16.58 -11.81 -19.95
C GLY A 193 17.86 -12.57 -19.58
N ILE A 194 17.78 -13.89 -19.48
CA ILE A 194 18.94 -14.76 -19.22
C ILE A 194 19.91 -14.71 -20.40
N ALA A 195 19.41 -14.86 -21.63
CA ALA A 195 20.26 -14.77 -22.84
C ALA A 195 20.97 -13.41 -22.96
N ALA A 196 20.22 -12.33 -22.79
CA ALA A 196 20.76 -10.98 -22.82
C ALA A 196 21.85 -10.75 -21.77
N PHE A 197 21.64 -11.27 -20.53
CA PHE A 197 22.63 -11.19 -19.46
C PHE A 197 23.92 -11.94 -19.81
N ILE A 198 23.82 -13.18 -20.36
CA ILE A 198 24.98 -13.97 -20.77
C ILE A 198 25.73 -13.28 -21.92
N GLU A 199 24.99 -12.73 -22.87
CA GLU A 199 25.53 -12.03 -24.05
C GLU A 199 25.99 -10.59 -23.75
N LYS A 200 25.76 -10.08 -22.53
CA LYS A 200 26.10 -8.70 -22.09
C LYS A 200 25.45 -7.62 -22.96
N ARG A 201 24.22 -7.82 -23.38
CA ARG A 201 23.38 -6.87 -24.11
C ARG A 201 22.16 -6.44 -23.28
N ALA A 202 21.49 -5.40 -23.72
CA ALA A 202 20.19 -5.04 -23.14
C ALA A 202 19.12 -6.03 -23.58
N PRO A 203 18.20 -6.45 -22.66
CA PRO A 203 17.07 -7.30 -23.01
C PRO A 203 16.01 -6.52 -23.78
N VAL A 204 15.24 -7.24 -24.60
CA VAL A 204 14.08 -6.73 -25.35
C VAL A 204 12.86 -7.49 -24.88
N TRP A 205 12.04 -6.86 -24.04
CA TRP A 205 10.87 -7.49 -23.45
C TRP A 205 9.74 -7.65 -24.45
N SER A 206 9.08 -8.80 -24.41
CA SER A 206 7.89 -9.10 -25.20
C SER A 206 6.61 -9.06 -24.37
N ASP A 207 6.76 -8.95 -23.04
CA ASP A 207 5.68 -8.99 -22.03
C ASP A 207 4.86 -10.31 -22.10
N SER A 208 5.55 -11.42 -22.30
CA SER A 208 4.94 -12.75 -22.44
C SER A 208 5.77 -13.89 -21.82
#